data_0827b4aa055749caa3473ca4a0f169a2
#
_entry.id   0827b4aa055749caa3473ca4a0f169a2
#
_cell.length_a   1.000
_cell.length_b   1.000
_cell.length_c   1.000
_cell.angle_alpha   90.00
_cell.angle_beta   90.00
_cell.angle_gamma   90.00
#
_symmetry.space_group_name_H-M   'P 1'
#
loop_
_entity.id
_entity.type
_entity.pdbx_description
1 polymer ?
#
loop_
_entity_poly.entity_id
_entity_poly.type
_entity_poly.pdbx_seq_one_letter_code
_entity_poly.pdbx_strand_id
1 'polypeptide(L)'
;YDEANDKNLTTVYGALTATIKLFQEQCPHIRIYLLSQPYGTFTDANGKTIDIDRDDLGNGTMVDYLNWEVEACRKNGVSFIDNYYGAITMEDTDCLTDGYHLNQKGREKIAERFGKVFKQ
;
A
#
# COMPACT_ATOMS: atom_id res chain seq x y z
N TYR A 1 2.94 -10.34 11.46
CA TYR A 1 1.50 -10.11 11.67
C TYR A 1 1.06 -10.74 12.98
N ASP A 2 0.47 -9.97 13.85
CA ASP A 2 -0.06 -10.42 15.14
C ASP A 2 -1.49 -9.89 15.31
N GLU A 3 -2.46 -10.70 14.94
CA GLU A 3 -3.88 -10.35 15.03
C GLU A 3 -4.33 -10.16 16.49
N ALA A 4 -3.75 -10.89 17.41
CA ALA A 4 -4.09 -10.79 18.83
C ALA A 4 -3.61 -9.47 19.46
N ASN A 5 -2.68 -8.79 18.82
CA ASN A 5 -2.08 -7.55 19.29
C ASN A 5 -2.27 -6.39 18.31
N ASP A 6 -3.52 -6.05 18.05
CA ASP A 6 -3.89 -4.95 17.16
C ASP A 6 -3.46 -3.56 17.67
N LYS A 7 -2.94 -3.49 18.90
CA LYS A 7 -2.38 -2.28 19.51
C LYS A 7 -0.88 -2.18 19.37
N ASN A 8 -0.21 -3.21 18.82
CA ASN A 8 1.23 -3.19 18.64
C ASN A 8 1.62 -2.34 17.43
N LEU A 9 2.05 -1.11 17.68
CA LEU A 9 2.42 -0.14 16.64
C LEU A 9 3.71 -0.51 15.89
N THR A 10 4.41 -1.56 16.29
CA THR A 10 5.57 -2.07 15.55
C THR A 10 5.21 -3.03 14.43
N THR A 11 3.95 -3.44 14.34
CA THR A 11 3.44 -4.26 13.25
C THR A 11 2.69 -3.39 12.22
N VAL A 12 2.68 -3.82 10.97
CA VAL A 12 1.91 -3.15 9.91
C VAL A 12 0.42 -3.11 10.27
N TYR A 13 -0.13 -4.25 10.69
CA TYR A 13 -1.54 -4.35 11.07
C TYR A 13 -1.88 -3.42 12.24
N GLY A 14 -1.09 -3.44 13.30
CA GLY A 14 -1.34 -2.60 14.48
C GLY A 14 -1.21 -1.12 14.18
N ALA A 15 -0.20 -0.71 13.42
CA ALA A 15 0.00 0.69 13.03
C ALA A 15 -1.14 1.19 12.14
N LEU A 16 -1.56 0.42 11.15
CA LEU A 16 -2.70 0.76 10.29
C LEU A 16 -4.00 0.83 11.07
N THR A 17 -4.27 -0.15 11.92
CA THR A 17 -5.46 -0.17 12.77
C THR A 17 -5.52 1.06 13.66
N ALA A 18 -4.44 1.42 14.33
CA ALA A 18 -4.36 2.61 15.18
C ALA A 18 -4.60 3.90 14.38
N THR A 19 -4.01 4.01 13.19
CA THR A 19 -4.18 5.17 12.31
C THR A 19 -5.62 5.30 11.84
N ILE A 20 -6.23 4.22 11.38
CA ILE A 20 -7.63 4.21 10.93
C ILE A 20 -8.56 4.61 12.07
N LYS A 21 -8.40 4.01 13.25
CA LYS A 21 -9.23 4.33 14.42
C LYS A 21 -9.11 5.78 14.83
N LEU A 22 -7.89 6.35 14.80
CA LEU A 22 -7.67 7.76 15.09
C LEU A 22 -8.47 8.67 14.16
N PHE A 23 -8.43 8.41 12.84
CA PHE A 23 -9.20 9.19 11.87
C PHE A 23 -10.71 9.01 12.06
N GLN A 24 -11.17 7.80 12.36
CA GLN A 24 -12.59 7.55 12.62
C GLN A 24 -13.10 8.29 13.85
N GLU A 25 -12.29 8.38 14.90
CA GLU A 25 -12.63 9.11 16.12
C GLU A 25 -12.62 10.63 15.92
N GLN A 26 -11.60 11.17 15.26
CA GLN A 26 -11.42 12.60 15.08
C GLN A 26 -12.31 13.17 13.95
N CYS A 27 -12.60 12.37 12.94
CA CYS A 27 -13.35 12.78 11.76
C CYS A 27 -14.41 11.72 11.41
N PRO A 28 -15.48 11.56 12.23
CA PRO A 28 -16.39 10.41 12.12
C PRO A 28 -17.21 10.37 10.82
N HIS A 29 -17.25 11.45 10.04
CA HIS A 29 -18.02 11.54 8.79
C HIS A 29 -17.18 11.37 7.52
N ILE A 30 -15.86 11.22 7.65
CA ILE A 30 -15.02 11.00 6.48
C ILE A 30 -15.08 9.56 6.00
N ARG A 31 -14.87 9.38 4.69
CA ARG A 31 -14.58 8.07 4.11
C ARG A 31 -13.08 7.88 4.05
N ILE A 32 -12.61 6.70 4.43
CA ILE A 32 -11.20 6.34 4.43
C ILE A 32 -10.97 5.28 3.37
N TYR A 33 -9.96 5.50 2.56
CA TYR A 33 -9.47 4.54 1.58
C TYR A 33 -7.99 4.30 1.84
N LEU A 34 -7.61 3.04 2.00
CA LEU A 34 -6.22 2.65 2.05
C LEU A 34 -5.78 2.18 0.66
N LEU A 35 -4.69 2.75 0.18
CA LEU A 35 -4.13 2.43 -1.12
C LEU A 35 -2.83 1.68 -0.91
N SER A 36 -2.68 0.52 -1.55
CA SER A 36 -1.38 -0.14 -1.60
C SER A 36 -0.41 0.65 -2.47
N GLN A 37 0.88 0.53 -2.18
CA GLN A 37 1.90 1.08 -3.05
C GLN A 37 1.92 0.36 -4.41
N PRO A 38 2.31 1.05 -5.49
CA PRO A 38 2.55 0.40 -6.77
C PRO A 38 3.85 -0.41 -6.73
N TYR A 39 4.11 -1.16 -7.81
CA TYR A 39 5.38 -1.85 -8.00
C TYR A 39 6.55 -0.85 -8.01
N GLY A 40 7.70 -1.31 -7.56
CA GLY A 40 8.93 -0.56 -7.62
C GLY A 40 10.14 -1.36 -7.13
N THR A 41 11.30 -0.78 -7.31
CA THR A 41 12.57 -1.26 -6.76
C THR A 41 13.20 -0.14 -5.95
N PHE A 42 13.88 -0.46 -4.86
CA PHE A 42 14.60 0.52 -4.06
C PHE A 42 15.93 -0.05 -3.58
N THR A 43 16.83 0.82 -3.17
CA THR A 43 18.12 0.42 -2.62
C THR A 43 18.07 0.47 -1.10
N ASP A 44 18.40 -0.64 -0.45
CA ASP A 44 18.44 -0.72 1.01
C ASP A 44 19.68 -0.02 1.58
N ALA A 45 19.78 0.01 2.91
CA ALA A 45 20.89 0.64 3.63
C ALA A 45 22.26 0.01 3.33
N ASN A 46 22.29 -1.22 2.82
CA ASN A 46 23.50 -1.95 2.46
C ASN A 46 23.88 -1.78 0.98
N GLY A 47 23.13 -0.99 0.22
CA GLY A 47 23.36 -0.78 -1.20
C GLY A 47 22.81 -1.89 -2.11
N LYS A 48 22.01 -2.82 -1.56
CA LYS A 48 21.37 -3.87 -2.34
C LYS A 48 20.07 -3.34 -2.95
N THR A 49 19.86 -3.60 -4.24
CA THR A 49 18.58 -3.33 -4.88
C THR A 49 17.55 -4.38 -4.48
N ILE A 50 16.44 -3.93 -3.93
CA ILE A 50 15.30 -4.75 -3.54
C ILE A 50 14.21 -4.59 -4.59
N ASP A 51 13.78 -5.70 -5.17
CA ASP A 51 12.62 -5.78 -6.05
C ASP A 51 11.40 -6.15 -5.21
N ILE A 52 10.42 -5.26 -5.12
CA ILE A 52 9.23 -5.46 -4.28
C ILE A 52 8.48 -6.73 -4.64
N ASP A 53 8.48 -7.13 -5.93
CA ASP A 53 7.75 -8.31 -6.38
C ASP A 53 8.45 -9.63 -6.02
N ARG A 54 9.75 -9.62 -5.86
CA ARG A 54 10.59 -10.83 -5.78
C ARG A 54 11.28 -11.04 -4.45
N ASP A 55 11.60 -9.95 -3.76
CA ASP A 55 12.44 -10.00 -2.58
C ASP A 55 11.61 -9.91 -1.30
N ASP A 56 12.18 -10.44 -0.21
CA ASP A 56 11.70 -10.17 1.14
C ASP A 56 11.99 -8.72 1.50
N LEU A 57 11.01 -8.04 2.08
CA LEU A 57 11.10 -6.61 2.40
C LEU A 57 11.66 -6.36 3.81
N GLY A 58 12.15 -7.42 4.47
CA GLY A 58 12.74 -7.37 5.80
C GLY A 58 11.92 -8.07 6.88
N ASN A 59 10.61 -8.09 6.77
CA ASN A 59 9.69 -8.78 7.69
C ASN A 59 8.60 -9.57 6.96
N GLY A 60 8.75 -9.76 5.66
CA GLY A 60 7.82 -10.48 4.81
C GLY A 60 7.90 -10.03 3.37
N THR A 61 7.15 -10.70 2.52
CA THR A 61 7.03 -10.36 1.11
C THR A 61 5.95 -9.29 0.89
N MET A 62 5.89 -8.74 -0.33
CA MET A 62 4.81 -7.79 -0.67
C MET A 62 3.42 -8.40 -0.51
N VAL A 63 3.27 -9.70 -0.81
CA VAL A 63 2.00 -10.40 -0.59
C VAL A 63 1.61 -10.41 0.88
N ASP A 64 2.57 -10.62 1.79
CA ASP A 64 2.32 -10.55 3.23
C ASP A 64 1.83 -9.16 3.63
N TYR A 65 2.50 -8.10 3.17
CA TYR A 65 2.10 -6.72 3.45
C TYR A 65 0.70 -6.40 2.92
N LEU A 66 0.38 -6.79 1.69
CA LEU A 66 -0.95 -6.61 1.12
C LEU A 66 -2.03 -7.32 1.95
N ASN A 67 -1.75 -8.53 2.40
CA ASN A 67 -2.68 -9.28 3.24
C ASN A 67 -2.94 -8.57 4.59
N TRP A 68 -1.90 -8.02 5.21
CA TRP A 68 -2.04 -7.26 6.45
C TRP A 68 -2.83 -5.96 6.25
N GLU A 69 -2.58 -5.25 5.15
CA GLU A 69 -3.32 -4.04 4.78
C GLU A 69 -4.81 -4.34 4.55
N VAL A 70 -5.10 -5.37 3.78
CA VAL A 70 -6.49 -5.82 3.51
C VAL A 70 -7.19 -6.22 4.81
N GLU A 71 -6.50 -6.96 5.68
CA GLU A 71 -7.08 -7.40 6.96
C GLU A 71 -7.38 -6.23 7.89
N ALA A 72 -6.48 -5.25 7.98
CA ALA A 72 -6.71 -4.03 8.74
C ALA A 72 -7.92 -3.26 8.21
N CYS A 73 -8.06 -3.14 6.90
CA CYS A 73 -9.20 -2.49 6.25
C CYS A 73 -10.49 -3.25 6.53
N ARG A 74 -10.49 -4.56 6.36
CA ARG A 74 -11.66 -5.41 6.59
C ARG A 74 -12.16 -5.29 8.03
N LYS A 75 -11.28 -5.37 9.00
CA LYS A 75 -11.65 -5.29 10.42
C LYS A 75 -12.14 -3.92 10.87
N ASN A 76 -11.68 -2.87 10.21
CA ASN A 76 -12.05 -1.50 10.57
C ASN A 76 -13.11 -0.88 9.65
N GLY A 77 -13.68 -1.66 8.72
CA GLY A 77 -14.73 -1.17 7.82
C GLY A 77 -14.25 -0.10 6.83
N VAL A 78 -13.01 -0.18 6.38
CA VAL A 78 -12.37 0.76 5.45
C VAL A 78 -12.16 0.09 4.10
N SER A 79 -12.31 0.86 3.03
CA SER A 79 -12.08 0.37 1.68
C SER A 79 -10.60 0.28 1.35
N PHE A 80 -10.21 -0.79 0.67
CA PHE A 80 -8.86 -1.01 0.17
C PHE A 80 -8.82 -0.85 -1.34
N ILE A 81 -7.83 -0.13 -1.86
CA ILE A 81 -7.58 0.03 -3.29
C ILE A 81 -6.21 -0.55 -3.61
N ASP A 82 -6.20 -1.60 -4.40
CA ASP A 82 -4.97 -2.26 -4.81
C ASP A 82 -4.34 -1.54 -6.01
N ASN A 83 -3.23 -0.83 -5.74
CA ASN A 83 -2.40 -0.22 -6.77
C ASN A 83 -1.22 -1.10 -7.19
N TYR A 84 -0.93 -2.15 -6.44
CA TYR A 84 0.17 -3.06 -6.74
C TYR A 84 -0.13 -3.96 -7.93
N TYR A 85 -1.22 -4.69 -7.89
CA TYR A 85 -1.67 -5.50 -9.02
C TYR A 85 -2.51 -4.71 -10.02
N GLY A 86 -3.20 -3.69 -9.55
CA GLY A 86 -4.22 -2.99 -10.33
C GLY A 86 -3.75 -1.78 -11.11
N ALA A 87 -2.55 -1.26 -10.84
CA ALA A 87 -2.07 -0.04 -11.48
C ALA A 87 -0.68 -0.18 -12.09
N ILE A 88 0.38 -0.15 -11.29
CA ILE A 88 1.77 -0.24 -11.76
C ILE A 88 2.33 -1.59 -11.35
N THR A 89 2.65 -2.41 -12.34
CA THR A 89 3.23 -3.74 -12.15
C THR A 89 4.68 -3.77 -12.62
N MET A 90 5.34 -4.91 -12.48
CA MET A 90 6.72 -5.08 -12.98
C MET A 90 6.85 -4.90 -14.50
N GLU A 91 5.76 -4.92 -15.24
CA GLU A 91 5.75 -4.67 -16.69
C GLU A 91 5.66 -3.17 -17.03
N ASP A 92 5.40 -2.32 -16.04
CA ASP A 92 5.19 -0.88 -16.21
C ASP A 92 6.40 -0.05 -15.75
N THR A 93 7.62 -0.57 -15.90
CA THR A 93 8.84 0.13 -15.46
C THR A 93 9.07 1.46 -16.17
N ASP A 94 8.49 1.65 -17.35
CA ASP A 94 8.48 2.92 -18.08
C ASP A 94 7.61 4.00 -17.41
N CYS A 95 6.82 3.63 -16.41
CA CYS A 95 6.04 4.53 -15.56
C CYS A 95 6.84 5.07 -14.35
N LEU A 96 8.09 4.64 -14.17
CA LEU A 96 8.93 4.97 -13.02
C LEU A 96 10.17 5.77 -13.45
N THR A 97 10.55 6.76 -12.64
CA THR A 97 11.71 7.61 -12.90
C THR A 97 13.03 6.92 -12.52
N ASP A 98 13.07 6.36 -11.32
CA ASP A 98 14.28 5.78 -10.70
C ASP A 98 14.05 4.32 -10.28
N GLY A 99 13.09 3.66 -10.90
CA GLY A 99 12.66 2.32 -10.51
C GLY A 99 11.65 2.31 -9.36
N TYR A 100 11.37 3.46 -8.74
CA TYR A 100 10.48 3.54 -7.56
C TYR A 100 9.46 4.66 -7.64
N HIS A 101 9.87 5.88 -7.98
CA HIS A 101 8.97 7.04 -8.04
C HIS A 101 8.24 7.12 -9.38
N LEU A 102 6.97 7.48 -9.34
CA LEU A 102 6.16 7.65 -10.54
C LEU A 102 6.66 8.83 -11.38
N ASN A 103 6.84 8.61 -12.67
CA ASN A 103 7.01 9.69 -13.66
C ASN A 103 5.65 10.21 -14.11
N GLN A 104 5.62 11.10 -15.13
CA GLN A 104 4.38 11.67 -15.65
C GLN A 104 3.40 10.58 -16.12
N LYS A 105 3.89 9.60 -16.88
CA LYS A 105 3.08 8.47 -17.37
C LYS A 105 2.51 7.64 -16.22
N GLY A 106 3.30 7.38 -15.18
CA GLY A 106 2.86 6.66 -14.00
C GLY A 106 1.77 7.40 -13.24
N ARG A 107 1.94 8.71 -13.05
CA ARG A 107 0.92 9.56 -12.38
C ARG A 107 -0.39 9.58 -13.15
N GLU A 108 -0.33 9.69 -14.47
CA GLU A 108 -1.53 9.65 -15.33
C GLU A 108 -2.25 8.31 -15.24
N LYS A 109 -1.51 7.21 -15.21
CA LYS A 109 -2.08 5.87 -15.06
C LYS A 109 -2.79 5.70 -13.72
N ILE A 110 -2.20 6.15 -12.63
CA ILE A 110 -2.82 6.13 -11.29
C ILE A 110 -4.06 7.03 -11.26
N ALA A 111 -3.98 8.23 -11.82
CA ALA A 111 -5.11 9.17 -11.85
C ALA A 111 -6.29 8.61 -12.67
N GLU A 112 -6.02 7.95 -13.79
CA GLU A 112 -7.06 7.28 -14.59
C GLU A 112 -7.73 6.16 -13.79
N ARG A 113 -6.95 5.36 -13.08
CA ARG A 113 -7.48 4.31 -12.21
C ARG A 113 -8.38 4.88 -11.11
N PHE A 114 -7.97 5.95 -10.45
CA PHE A 114 -8.80 6.62 -9.44
C PHE A 114 -10.10 7.14 -10.04
N GLY A 115 -10.05 7.72 -11.21
CA GLY A 115 -11.25 8.15 -11.93
C GLY A 115 -12.25 7.01 -12.14
N LYS A 116 -11.78 5.79 -12.43
CA LYS A 116 -12.62 4.61 -12.57
C LYS A 116 -13.16 4.09 -11.22
N VAL A 117 -12.33 4.10 -10.20
CA VAL A 117 -12.70 3.61 -8.85
C VAL A 117 -13.72 4.53 -8.18
N PHE A 118 -13.56 5.84 -8.30
CA PHE A 118 -14.38 6.83 -7.60
C PHE A 118 -15.57 7.36 -8.40
N LYS A 119 -15.76 6.93 -9.63
CA LYS A 119 -16.90 7.33 -10.49
C LYS A 119 -18.17 6.50 -10.27
N GLN A 120 -18.33 5.91 -9.18
CA GLN A 120 -19.54 5.12 -8.92
C GLN A 120 -20.62 5.92 -8.22
#